data_b7aef58f26e9ae17732e1c0646b18917
#
_entry.id   b7aef58f26e9ae17732e1c0646b18917
#
_cell.length_a   1.000
_cell.length_b   1.000
_cell.length_c   1.000
_cell.angle_alpha   90.00
_cell.angle_beta   90.00
_cell.angle_gamma   90.00
#
_symmetry.space_group_name_H-M   'P 1'
#
loop_
_entity.id
_entity.type
_entity.pdbx_description
1 polymer ?
#
loop_
_entity_poly.entity_id
_entity_poly.type
_entity_poly.pdbx_seq_one_letter_code
_entity_poly.pdbx_strand_id
1 'polypeptide(L)'
;MNKSILAAGKPAAKFVSRAGEKLEFALKSFDLDISGLTAADFGSSTGGFVDCLLKNGAAKIYSVDTSYGELAWTLRNDPKVVVMERTNAMHVTLPEKVDLVTIDTAWTKQILTIPNALKNLKSDGIIISLIKPHYEARKEYLQKGRLMDEHINEVLEKVKDDIVAVGGKVINLVESPIVGEKGKNKEYLAWITK
;
A
#
# COMPACT_ATOMS: atom_id res chain seq x y z
N MET A 1 -16.95 44.16 23.92
CA MET A 1 -17.29 42.73 23.89
C MET A 1 -16.57 42.09 22.73
N ASN A 2 -15.38 41.53 22.96
CA ASN A 2 -14.60 40.83 21.93
C ASN A 2 -15.02 39.35 21.94
N LYS A 3 -15.75 38.89 20.93
CA LYS A 3 -15.97 37.48 20.68
C LYS A 3 -14.74 36.92 19.93
N SER A 4 -13.85 36.27 20.63
CA SER A 4 -12.83 35.43 20.06
C SER A 4 -13.52 34.21 19.45
N ILE A 5 -13.61 34.17 18.12
CA ILE A 5 -14.02 33.00 17.37
C ILE A 5 -12.86 32.00 17.46
N LEU A 6 -12.96 31.03 18.37
CA LEU A 6 -12.09 29.86 18.38
C LEU A 6 -12.32 29.12 17.07
N ALA A 7 -11.36 29.20 16.16
CA ALA A 7 -11.33 28.37 14.97
C ALA A 7 -11.28 26.91 15.44
N ALA A 8 -12.32 26.15 15.13
CA ALA A 8 -12.34 24.71 15.35
C ALA A 8 -11.15 24.11 14.57
N GLY A 9 -10.14 23.65 15.29
CA GLY A 9 -8.98 23.00 14.70
C GLY A 9 -9.43 21.80 13.84
N LYS A 10 -8.82 21.62 12.67
CA LYS A 10 -9.02 20.39 11.89
C LYS A 10 -8.76 19.20 12.81
N PRO A 11 -9.63 18.16 12.79
CA PRO A 11 -9.37 16.95 13.56
C PRO A 11 -7.98 16.43 13.24
N ALA A 12 -7.24 16.00 14.25
CA ALA A 12 -5.90 15.44 14.09
C ALA A 12 -5.98 14.28 13.08
N ALA A 13 -5.04 14.27 12.13
CA ALA A 13 -4.99 13.19 11.13
C ALA A 13 -4.82 11.84 11.85
N LYS A 14 -5.61 10.84 11.46
CA LYS A 14 -5.59 9.51 12.08
C LYS A 14 -4.26 8.80 11.90
N PHE A 15 -3.63 8.97 10.74
CA PHE A 15 -2.36 8.38 10.37
C PHE A 15 -1.37 9.46 9.93
N VAL A 16 -0.08 9.13 9.93
CA VAL A 16 1.00 10.06 9.49
C VAL A 16 0.84 10.51 8.04
N SER A 17 0.09 9.75 7.23
CA SER A 17 -0.37 10.16 5.89
C SER A 17 -1.73 9.54 5.59
N ARG A 18 -2.45 10.12 4.63
CA ARG A 18 -3.76 9.61 4.18
C ARG A 18 -3.72 8.19 3.57
N ALA A 19 -2.52 7.71 3.19
CA ALA A 19 -2.36 6.34 2.71
C ALA A 19 -2.82 5.31 3.76
N GLY A 20 -2.62 5.59 5.07
CA GLY A 20 -3.08 4.73 6.14
C GLY A 20 -4.59 4.46 6.13
N GLU A 21 -5.40 5.44 5.71
CA GLU A 21 -6.85 5.27 5.60
C GLU A 21 -7.23 4.27 4.48
N LYS A 22 -6.43 4.18 3.40
CA LYS A 22 -6.64 3.20 2.32
C LYS A 22 -6.41 1.79 2.85
N LEU A 23 -5.29 1.56 3.54
CA LEU A 23 -4.99 0.24 4.11
C LEU A 23 -6.02 -0.16 5.17
N GLU A 24 -6.39 0.77 6.06
CA GLU A 24 -7.42 0.50 7.06
C GLU A 24 -8.76 0.09 6.42
N PHE A 25 -9.15 0.76 5.35
CA PHE A 25 -10.34 0.40 4.58
C PHE A 25 -10.22 -1.02 4.00
N ALA A 26 -9.06 -1.39 3.44
CA ALA A 26 -8.84 -2.73 2.92
C ALA A 26 -8.94 -3.80 4.01
N LEU A 27 -8.26 -3.61 5.14
CA LEU A 27 -8.30 -4.55 6.27
C LEU A 27 -9.74 -4.80 6.74
N LYS A 28 -10.54 -3.74 6.86
CA LYS A 28 -11.96 -3.84 7.22
C LYS A 28 -12.81 -4.51 6.14
N SER A 29 -12.60 -4.15 4.86
CA SER A 29 -13.39 -4.68 3.75
C SER A 29 -13.13 -6.17 3.51
N PHE A 30 -11.93 -6.64 3.84
CA PHE A 30 -11.52 -8.03 3.69
C PHE A 30 -11.66 -8.85 4.98
N ASP A 31 -12.11 -8.21 6.08
CA ASP A 31 -12.25 -8.83 7.41
C ASP A 31 -10.94 -9.48 7.89
N LEU A 32 -9.83 -8.77 7.76
CA LEU A 32 -8.50 -9.25 8.09
C LEU A 32 -8.05 -8.76 9.47
N ASP A 33 -7.80 -9.68 10.39
CA ASP A 33 -7.07 -9.41 11.64
C ASP A 33 -5.57 -9.62 11.41
N ILE A 34 -4.79 -8.57 11.62
CA ILE A 34 -3.33 -8.57 11.46
C ILE A 34 -2.60 -8.46 12.80
N SER A 35 -3.32 -8.63 13.91
CA SER A 35 -2.74 -8.55 15.25
C SER A 35 -1.68 -9.64 15.44
N GLY A 36 -0.52 -9.25 15.93
CA GLY A 36 0.60 -10.15 16.19
C GLY A 36 1.39 -10.58 14.95
N LEU A 37 0.99 -10.18 13.73
CA LEU A 37 1.68 -10.56 12.50
C LEU A 37 3.00 -9.80 12.32
N THR A 38 3.95 -10.44 11.64
CA THR A 38 5.13 -9.79 11.07
C THR A 38 4.79 -9.34 9.65
N ALA A 39 4.97 -8.05 9.38
CA ALA A 39 4.64 -7.45 8.08
C ALA A 39 5.86 -6.81 7.40
N ALA A 40 5.76 -6.60 6.09
CA ALA A 40 6.64 -5.71 5.35
C ALA A 40 5.81 -4.73 4.53
N ASP A 41 6.24 -3.47 4.47
CA ASP A 41 5.61 -2.43 3.68
C ASP A 41 6.55 -2.00 2.56
N PHE A 42 6.18 -2.28 1.32
CA PHE A 42 6.94 -2.00 0.12
C PHE A 42 6.49 -0.67 -0.50
N GLY A 43 7.36 0.35 -0.40
CA GLY A 43 7.06 1.72 -0.79
C GLY A 43 6.51 2.54 0.38
N SER A 44 7.18 2.47 1.54
CA SER A 44 6.67 3.04 2.78
C SER A 44 6.54 4.57 2.77
N SER A 45 7.42 5.30 2.05
CA SER A 45 7.42 6.77 1.97
C SER A 45 7.32 7.40 3.37
N THR A 46 6.32 8.27 3.62
CA THR A 46 6.06 8.88 4.93
C THR A 46 5.64 7.85 6.00
N GLY A 47 5.18 6.66 5.61
CA GLY A 47 4.82 5.57 6.53
C GLY A 47 3.33 5.45 6.81
N GLY A 48 2.45 5.88 5.90
CA GLY A 48 1.00 5.77 6.14
C GLY A 48 0.54 4.33 6.36
N PHE A 49 1.03 3.38 5.54
CA PHE A 49 0.73 1.96 5.71
C PHE A 49 1.41 1.40 6.95
N VAL A 50 2.67 1.75 7.22
CA VAL A 50 3.38 1.34 8.46
C VAL A 50 2.61 1.76 9.71
N ASP A 51 2.13 3.01 9.79
CA ASP A 51 1.34 3.52 10.91
C ASP A 51 0.01 2.77 11.06
N CYS A 52 -0.65 2.46 9.93
CA CYS A 52 -1.86 1.66 9.93
C CYS A 52 -1.60 0.24 10.46
N LEU A 53 -0.53 -0.41 10.02
CA LEU A 53 -0.13 -1.75 10.49
C LEU A 53 0.13 -1.75 12.01
N LEU A 54 0.89 -0.78 12.52
CA LEU A 54 1.16 -0.63 13.96
C LEU A 54 -0.13 -0.47 14.77
N LYS A 55 -1.03 0.42 14.34
CA LYS A 55 -2.31 0.70 15.01
C LYS A 55 -3.28 -0.48 14.98
N ASN A 56 -3.13 -1.38 14.01
CA ASN A 56 -3.87 -2.64 13.94
C ASN A 56 -3.13 -3.83 14.56
N GLY A 57 -2.10 -3.57 15.37
CA GLY A 57 -1.51 -4.57 16.25
C GLY A 57 -0.40 -5.43 15.63
N ALA A 58 0.15 -5.08 14.46
CA ALA A 58 1.31 -5.78 13.91
C ALA A 58 2.46 -5.85 14.94
N ALA A 59 3.09 -7.02 15.05
CA ALA A 59 4.16 -7.26 16.02
C ALA A 59 5.50 -6.69 15.54
N LYS A 60 5.74 -6.72 14.21
CA LYS A 60 6.98 -6.24 13.59
C LYS A 60 6.72 -5.81 12.15
N ILE A 61 7.36 -4.75 11.72
CA ILE A 61 7.19 -4.21 10.37
C ILE A 61 8.54 -3.88 9.76
N TYR A 62 8.81 -4.42 8.58
CA TYR A 62 9.93 -4.03 7.71
C TYR A 62 9.44 -2.91 6.78
N SER A 63 9.89 -1.68 7.02
CA SER A 63 9.57 -0.50 6.22
C SER A 63 10.57 -0.34 5.09
N VAL A 64 10.20 -0.73 3.87
CA VAL A 64 11.09 -0.78 2.70
C VAL A 64 10.79 0.36 1.75
N ASP A 65 11.79 1.21 1.47
CA ASP A 65 11.67 2.29 0.49
C ASP A 65 13.00 2.60 -0.19
N THR A 66 12.95 3.06 -1.43
CA THR A 66 14.13 3.55 -2.17
C THR A 66 14.60 4.92 -1.71
N SER A 67 13.72 5.71 -1.11
CA SER A 67 14.01 7.02 -0.53
C SER A 67 14.84 6.92 0.73
N TYR A 68 15.29 8.07 1.24
CA TYR A 68 16.02 8.21 2.49
C TYR A 68 15.46 9.38 3.30
N GLY A 69 15.15 9.15 4.58
CA GLY A 69 14.69 10.20 5.48
C GLY A 69 13.22 10.57 5.35
N GLU A 70 12.45 9.87 4.50
CA GLU A 70 11.01 10.15 4.28
C GLU A 70 10.11 9.61 5.39
N LEU A 71 10.49 8.49 6.01
CA LEU A 71 9.69 7.84 7.04
C LEU A 71 9.51 8.76 8.25
N ALA A 72 8.29 8.96 8.70
CA ALA A 72 7.94 9.82 9.84
C ALA A 72 8.77 9.46 11.08
N TRP A 73 9.25 10.49 11.80
CA TRP A 73 10.14 10.33 12.96
C TRP A 73 9.59 9.39 14.04
N THR A 74 8.30 9.44 14.31
CA THR A 74 7.63 8.59 15.30
C THR A 74 7.71 7.11 14.91
N LEU A 75 7.56 6.79 13.62
CA LEU A 75 7.64 5.43 13.11
C LEU A 75 9.08 4.92 13.06
N ARG A 76 10.02 5.80 12.69
CA ARG A 76 11.45 5.50 12.65
C ARG A 76 12.01 5.06 14.01
N ASN A 77 11.45 5.59 15.08
CA ASN A 77 11.89 5.29 16.45
C ASN A 77 11.00 4.26 17.16
N ASP A 78 10.00 3.69 16.48
CA ASP A 78 9.20 2.62 17.05
C ASP A 78 10.00 1.31 17.04
N PRO A 79 10.14 0.61 18.20
CA PRO A 79 10.93 -0.62 18.30
C PRO A 79 10.40 -1.78 17.44
N LYS A 80 9.15 -1.69 16.99
CA LYS A 80 8.53 -2.67 16.09
C LYS A 80 8.86 -2.43 14.62
N VAL A 81 9.45 -1.27 14.27
CA VAL A 81 9.73 -0.88 12.88
C VAL A 81 11.20 -1.06 12.56
N VAL A 82 11.48 -1.91 11.58
CA VAL A 82 12.82 -2.08 11.00
C VAL A 82 12.90 -1.25 9.72
N VAL A 83 13.67 -0.16 9.76
CA VAL A 83 13.79 0.78 8.64
C VAL A 83 14.78 0.24 7.61
N MET A 84 14.32 0.04 6.37
CA MET A 84 15.08 -0.45 5.23
C MET A 84 15.01 0.57 4.08
N GLU A 85 15.66 1.70 4.27
CA GLU A 85 15.76 2.77 3.26
C GLU A 85 16.81 2.44 2.18
N ARG A 86 16.78 3.18 1.05
CA ARG A 86 17.63 2.96 -0.13
C ARG A 86 17.54 1.51 -0.64
N THR A 87 16.38 0.90 -0.43
CA THR A 87 16.14 -0.52 -0.70
C THR A 87 15.01 -0.66 -1.72
N ASN A 88 15.30 -1.36 -2.82
CA ASN A 88 14.29 -1.57 -3.86
C ASN A 88 13.41 -2.78 -3.54
N ALA A 89 12.09 -2.54 -3.45
CA ALA A 89 11.09 -3.56 -3.18
C ALA A 89 11.08 -4.72 -4.18
N MET A 90 11.51 -4.50 -5.43
CA MET A 90 11.60 -5.56 -6.44
C MET A 90 12.72 -6.58 -6.17
N HIS A 91 13.69 -6.26 -5.31
CA HIS A 91 14.90 -7.07 -5.11
C HIS A 91 15.24 -7.34 -3.66
N VAL A 92 14.53 -6.74 -2.71
CA VAL A 92 14.81 -6.91 -1.29
C VAL A 92 14.68 -8.37 -0.87
N THR A 93 15.62 -8.82 -0.05
CA THR A 93 15.50 -10.06 0.71
C THR A 93 15.38 -9.67 2.18
N LEU A 94 14.22 -9.95 2.77
CA LEU A 94 13.98 -9.68 4.19
C LEU A 94 14.76 -10.67 5.06
N PRO A 95 15.13 -10.29 6.29
CA PRO A 95 15.82 -11.19 7.22
C PRO A 95 15.04 -12.47 7.57
N GLU A 96 13.72 -12.41 7.43
CA GLU A 96 12.80 -13.54 7.66
C GLU A 96 11.61 -13.49 6.70
N LYS A 97 10.87 -14.60 6.59
CA LYS A 97 9.58 -14.60 5.89
C LYS A 97 8.53 -13.93 6.75
N VAL A 98 7.65 -13.15 6.10
CA VAL A 98 6.62 -12.38 6.76
C VAL A 98 5.22 -12.95 6.52
N ASP A 99 4.29 -12.62 7.40
CA ASP A 99 2.88 -13.02 7.30
C ASP A 99 2.11 -12.15 6.30
N LEU A 100 2.49 -10.86 6.22
CA LEU A 100 1.82 -9.87 5.39
C LEU A 100 2.86 -9.02 4.65
N VAL A 101 2.62 -8.79 3.35
CA VAL A 101 3.28 -7.72 2.59
C VAL A 101 2.24 -6.70 2.14
N THR A 102 2.43 -5.42 2.49
CA THR A 102 1.68 -4.31 1.89
C THR A 102 2.51 -3.68 0.78
N ILE A 103 1.85 -3.21 -0.30
CA ILE A 103 2.52 -2.61 -1.46
C ILE A 103 1.82 -1.30 -1.84
N ASP A 104 2.56 -0.19 -1.77
CA ASP A 104 2.15 1.12 -2.29
C ASP A 104 3.32 1.77 -3.06
N THR A 105 3.80 1.10 -4.10
CA THR A 105 4.89 1.63 -4.94
C THR A 105 4.36 2.63 -5.96
N ALA A 106 5.13 3.71 -6.21
CA ALA A 106 4.89 4.63 -7.30
C ALA A 106 5.58 4.12 -8.58
N TRP A 107 4.94 4.34 -9.73
CA TRP A 107 5.49 4.09 -11.08
C TRP A 107 5.87 2.64 -11.41
N THR A 108 5.72 1.71 -10.46
CA THR A 108 6.11 0.30 -10.63
C THR A 108 4.86 -0.55 -10.83
N LYS A 109 4.84 -1.34 -11.90
CA LYS A 109 3.72 -2.25 -12.20
C LYS A 109 3.69 -3.43 -11.24
N GLN A 110 2.48 -3.97 -11.00
CA GLN A 110 2.26 -5.11 -10.12
C GLN A 110 3.09 -6.33 -10.54
N ILE A 111 3.17 -6.61 -11.82
CA ILE A 111 3.96 -7.73 -12.38
C ILE A 111 5.45 -7.70 -11.98
N LEU A 112 5.99 -6.55 -11.58
CA LEU A 112 7.38 -6.39 -11.17
C LEU A 112 7.58 -6.50 -9.65
N THR A 113 6.58 -6.10 -8.84
CA THR A 113 6.69 -6.09 -7.38
C THR A 113 6.17 -7.36 -6.73
N ILE A 114 5.09 -7.93 -7.26
CA ILE A 114 4.45 -9.13 -6.72
C ILE A 114 5.40 -10.33 -6.63
N PRO A 115 6.25 -10.66 -7.61
CA PRO A 115 7.18 -11.79 -7.50
C PRO A 115 8.07 -11.73 -6.28
N ASN A 116 8.59 -10.54 -5.95
CA ASN A 116 9.45 -10.40 -4.79
C ASN A 116 8.65 -10.39 -3.47
N ALA A 117 7.43 -9.85 -3.47
CA ALA A 117 6.54 -9.96 -2.32
C ALA A 117 6.23 -11.44 -2.00
N LEU A 118 5.81 -12.22 -3.00
CA LEU A 118 5.58 -13.67 -2.87
C LEU A 118 6.82 -14.41 -2.38
N LYS A 119 8.02 -14.02 -2.85
CA LYS A 119 9.28 -14.61 -2.40
C LYS A 119 9.55 -14.37 -0.92
N ASN A 120 9.14 -13.24 -0.35
CA ASN A 120 9.35 -12.89 1.04
C ASN A 120 8.24 -13.37 1.98
N LEU A 121 7.10 -13.83 1.47
CA LEU A 121 5.97 -14.35 2.24
C LEU A 121 6.22 -15.76 2.79
N LYS A 122 5.61 -16.05 3.96
CA LYS A 122 5.34 -17.41 4.46
C LYS A 122 4.40 -18.15 3.49
N SER A 123 4.20 -19.44 3.67
CA SER A 123 3.34 -20.28 2.80
C SER A 123 1.87 -19.84 2.80
N ASP A 124 1.38 -19.41 3.95
CA ASP A 124 0.02 -18.94 4.24
C ASP A 124 -0.10 -17.42 4.35
N GLY A 125 0.98 -16.73 4.00
CA GLY A 125 1.03 -15.27 4.03
C GLY A 125 0.18 -14.62 2.94
N ILE A 126 -0.15 -13.35 3.14
CA ILE A 126 -1.00 -12.55 2.26
C ILE A 126 -0.31 -11.27 1.78
N ILE A 127 -0.78 -10.74 0.66
CA ILE A 127 -0.38 -9.43 0.16
C ILE A 127 -1.62 -8.54 0.10
N ILE A 128 -1.49 -7.28 0.55
CA ILE A 128 -2.43 -6.21 0.26
C ILE A 128 -1.73 -5.19 -0.63
N SER A 129 -2.11 -5.14 -1.90
CA SER A 129 -1.47 -4.25 -2.86
C SER A 129 -2.39 -3.12 -3.31
N LEU A 130 -1.88 -1.88 -3.27
CA LEU A 130 -2.54 -0.73 -3.86
C LEU A 130 -2.28 -0.71 -5.37
N ILE A 131 -3.29 -1.07 -6.14
CA ILE A 131 -3.26 -1.02 -7.60
C ILE A 131 -3.62 0.40 -8.04
N LYS A 132 -2.78 0.97 -8.89
CA LYS A 132 -2.95 2.28 -9.51
C LYS A 132 -3.14 2.09 -11.02
N PRO A 133 -4.37 1.91 -11.52
CA PRO A 133 -4.61 1.50 -12.91
C PRO A 133 -3.96 2.42 -13.96
N HIS A 134 -3.83 3.72 -13.67
CA HIS A 134 -3.18 4.67 -14.57
C HIS A 134 -1.66 4.42 -14.76
N TYR A 135 -0.98 3.65 -13.88
CA TYR A 135 0.40 3.20 -14.09
C TYR A 135 0.48 1.87 -14.84
N GLU A 136 -0.61 1.10 -14.87
CA GLU A 136 -0.73 -0.20 -15.54
C GLU A 136 -1.21 -0.07 -16.99
N ALA A 137 -1.94 1.02 -17.27
CA ALA A 137 -2.62 1.27 -18.53
C ALA A 137 -1.67 1.54 -19.70
N ARG A 138 -2.17 1.34 -20.91
CA ARG A 138 -1.56 1.84 -22.15
C ARG A 138 -1.68 3.37 -22.20
N LYS A 139 -0.73 4.03 -22.86
CA LYS A 139 -0.69 5.49 -22.97
C LYS A 139 -1.95 6.07 -23.65
N GLU A 140 -2.50 5.37 -24.63
CA GLU A 140 -3.71 5.77 -25.36
C GLU A 140 -4.98 5.85 -24.47
N TYR A 141 -4.97 5.13 -23.33
CA TYR A 141 -6.07 5.17 -22.35
C TYR A 141 -6.00 6.35 -21.38
N LEU A 142 -4.92 7.13 -21.48
CA LEU A 142 -4.67 8.24 -20.56
C LEU A 142 -4.98 9.58 -21.24
N GLN A 143 -5.80 10.40 -20.58
CA GLN A 143 -6.02 11.79 -20.94
C GLN A 143 -5.41 12.70 -19.87
N LYS A 144 -4.36 13.47 -20.23
CA LYS A 144 -3.63 14.33 -19.28
C LYS A 144 -3.19 13.61 -17.99
N GLY A 145 -2.76 12.34 -18.11
CA GLY A 145 -2.32 11.51 -16.96
C GLY A 145 -3.44 10.88 -16.14
N ARG A 146 -4.71 11.10 -16.53
CA ARG A 146 -5.86 10.41 -15.94
C ARG A 146 -6.29 9.25 -16.84
N LEU A 147 -6.52 8.09 -16.25
CA LEU A 147 -7.12 6.94 -16.93
C LEU A 147 -8.61 7.24 -17.20
N MET A 148 -9.03 7.05 -18.45
CA MET A 148 -10.44 7.18 -18.83
C MET A 148 -11.25 6.07 -18.18
N ASP A 149 -12.41 6.41 -17.64
CA ASP A 149 -13.21 5.51 -16.78
C ASP A 149 -13.66 4.24 -17.53
N GLU A 150 -13.90 4.35 -18.85
CA GLU A 150 -14.26 3.22 -19.71
C GLU A 150 -13.20 2.12 -19.83
N HIS A 151 -11.92 2.44 -19.58
CA HIS A 151 -10.82 1.50 -19.65
C HIS A 151 -10.41 0.89 -18.30
N ILE A 152 -11.00 1.35 -17.19
CA ILE A 152 -10.61 0.90 -15.85
C ILE A 152 -10.75 -0.61 -15.71
N ASN A 153 -11.91 -1.16 -16.12
CA ASN A 153 -12.16 -2.60 -15.97
C ASN A 153 -11.20 -3.44 -16.82
N GLU A 154 -10.93 -3.05 -18.07
CA GLU A 154 -9.96 -3.73 -18.91
C GLU A 154 -8.57 -3.76 -18.28
N VAL A 155 -8.14 -2.62 -17.72
CA VAL A 155 -6.84 -2.52 -17.06
C VAL A 155 -6.78 -3.36 -15.79
N LEU A 156 -7.85 -3.40 -15.00
CA LEU A 156 -7.91 -4.21 -13.78
C LEU A 156 -7.89 -5.72 -14.10
N GLU A 157 -8.60 -6.17 -15.12
CA GLU A 157 -8.55 -7.58 -15.55
C GLU A 157 -7.12 -7.94 -16.01
N LYS A 158 -6.50 -7.09 -16.83
CA LYS A 158 -5.09 -7.30 -17.20
C LYS A 158 -4.17 -7.39 -15.97
N VAL A 159 -4.36 -6.55 -14.97
CA VAL A 159 -3.53 -6.61 -13.74
C VAL A 159 -3.75 -7.91 -12.98
N LYS A 160 -4.98 -8.41 -12.91
CA LYS A 160 -5.26 -9.73 -12.31
C LYS A 160 -4.54 -10.84 -13.06
N ASP A 161 -4.59 -10.84 -14.41
CA ASP A 161 -3.88 -11.81 -15.24
C ASP A 161 -2.36 -11.73 -15.03
N ASP A 162 -1.80 -10.53 -14.97
CA ASP A 162 -0.38 -10.29 -14.68
C ASP A 162 0.02 -10.88 -13.32
N ILE A 163 -0.83 -10.70 -12.28
CA ILE A 163 -0.61 -11.27 -10.94
C ILE A 163 -0.63 -12.80 -10.97
N VAL A 164 -1.59 -13.39 -11.68
CA VAL A 164 -1.68 -14.85 -11.84
C VAL A 164 -0.48 -15.40 -12.59
N ALA A 165 -0.04 -14.73 -13.65
CA ALA A 165 1.12 -15.13 -14.44
C ALA A 165 2.42 -15.20 -13.63
N VAL A 166 2.53 -14.44 -12.54
CA VAL A 166 3.70 -14.44 -11.65
C VAL A 166 3.51 -15.26 -10.37
N GLY A 167 2.46 -16.07 -10.30
CA GLY A 167 2.22 -17.01 -9.20
C GLY A 167 1.39 -16.49 -8.04
N GLY A 168 0.74 -15.33 -8.19
CA GLY A 168 -0.22 -14.82 -7.21
C GLY A 168 -1.66 -15.20 -7.57
N LYS A 169 -2.55 -15.19 -6.57
CA LYS A 169 -4.00 -15.37 -6.74
C LYS A 169 -4.73 -14.20 -6.11
N VAL A 170 -5.50 -13.44 -6.89
CA VAL A 170 -6.34 -12.35 -6.38
C VAL A 170 -7.59 -12.96 -5.73
N ILE A 171 -7.73 -12.77 -4.42
CA ILE A 171 -8.87 -13.25 -3.63
C ILE A 171 -10.00 -12.24 -3.65
N ASN A 172 -9.67 -10.96 -3.48
CA ASN A 172 -10.65 -9.87 -3.48
C ASN A 172 -10.02 -8.57 -3.98
N LEU A 173 -10.86 -7.66 -4.48
CA LEU A 173 -10.48 -6.35 -4.98
C LEU A 173 -11.55 -5.34 -4.61
N VAL A 174 -11.16 -4.22 -3.99
CA VAL A 174 -12.06 -3.12 -3.63
C VAL A 174 -11.54 -1.79 -4.13
N GLU A 175 -12.43 -0.89 -4.53
CA GLU A 175 -12.07 0.49 -4.87
C GLU A 175 -11.68 1.24 -3.59
N SER A 176 -10.56 1.96 -3.63
CA SER A 176 -10.09 2.78 -2.51
C SER A 176 -11.07 3.93 -2.23
N PRO A 177 -11.38 4.22 -0.95
CA PRO A 177 -12.22 5.37 -0.59
C PRO A 177 -11.56 6.71 -0.90
N ILE A 178 -10.26 6.70 -1.22
CA ILE A 178 -9.47 7.89 -1.48
C ILE A 178 -8.82 7.76 -2.85
N VAL A 179 -9.04 8.75 -3.70
CA VAL A 179 -8.41 8.83 -5.02
C VAL A 179 -6.94 9.28 -4.93
N GLY A 180 -6.17 8.95 -5.95
CA GLY A 180 -4.78 9.38 -6.09
C GLY A 180 -4.65 10.90 -6.06
N GLU A 181 -3.52 11.41 -5.59
CA GLU A 181 -3.28 12.84 -5.38
C GLU A 181 -3.19 13.59 -6.69
N LYS A 182 -2.36 13.07 -7.60
CA LYS A 182 -2.17 13.63 -8.94
C LYS A 182 -3.21 13.03 -9.90
N GLY A 183 -3.93 13.88 -10.61
CA GLY A 183 -4.92 13.45 -11.60
C GLY A 183 -6.20 12.84 -11.03
N LYS A 184 -6.32 12.71 -9.70
CA LYS A 184 -7.48 12.10 -9.01
C LYS A 184 -7.90 10.77 -9.62
N ASN A 185 -6.94 9.97 -10.01
CA ASN A 185 -7.17 8.62 -10.51
C ASN A 185 -7.79 7.72 -9.44
N LYS A 186 -8.70 6.85 -9.82
CA LYS A 186 -9.18 5.77 -8.97
C LYS A 186 -8.04 4.82 -8.67
N GLU A 187 -8.04 4.31 -7.46
CA GLU A 187 -7.08 3.32 -6.97
C GLU A 187 -7.83 2.15 -6.34
N TYR A 188 -7.23 0.99 -6.31
CA TYR A 188 -7.88 -0.23 -5.83
C TYR A 188 -6.94 -0.98 -4.89
N LEU A 189 -7.52 -1.67 -3.91
CA LEU A 189 -6.76 -2.52 -3.01
C LEU A 189 -7.10 -3.98 -3.32
N ALA A 190 -6.07 -4.77 -3.58
CA ALA A 190 -6.18 -6.18 -3.88
C ALA A 190 -5.65 -7.02 -2.71
N TRP A 191 -6.42 -8.02 -2.30
CA TRP A 191 -5.98 -9.11 -1.44
C TRP A 191 -5.48 -10.25 -2.33
N ILE A 192 -4.20 -10.62 -2.14
CA ILE A 192 -3.51 -11.60 -2.98
C ILE A 192 -2.88 -12.67 -2.07
N THR A 193 -2.90 -13.91 -2.50
CA THR A 193 -2.21 -15.05 -1.89
C THR A 193 -1.27 -15.72 -2.91
N LYS A 194 -0.52 -16.72 -2.45
CA LYS A 194 0.20 -17.65 -3.34
C LYS A 194 -0.75 -18.55 -4.07
#